data_beef3be4b5cb5c1ac0afd80f744fe132
#
_entry.id   beef3be4b5cb5c1ac0afd80f744fe132
#
_cell.length_a   1.000
_cell.length_b   1.000
_cell.length_c   1.000
_cell.angle_alpha   90.00
_cell.angle_beta   90.00
_cell.angle_gamma   90.00
#
_symmetry.space_group_name_H-M   'P 1'
#
loop_
_entity.id
_entity.type
_entity.pdbx_description
1 polymer ?
#
loop_
_entity_poly.entity_id
_entity_poly.type
_entity_poly.pdbx_seq_one_letter_code
_entity_poly.pdbx_strand_id
1 'polypeptide(L)'
;MAKAGSNEVAFEIDTADGGSLSTGFIQYITKIGDVVVNREAVEATPFGVVDEQYIIGVMKKREPLVISGFYDDTATTGPDAVLNIGKITHAQTRSTLLTLKSGKTVTGECWIEKYTRTLEVGSYHGYEASLRYTGTVTEA
;
A
#
# COMPACT_ATOMS: atom_id res chain seq x y z
N MET A 1 1.84 -22.76 13.47
CA MET A 1 1.77 -21.37 12.96
C MET A 1 0.50 -20.72 13.49
N ALA A 2 0.64 -19.54 14.08
CA ALA A 2 -0.50 -18.81 14.58
C ALA A 2 -1.17 -18.01 13.47
N LYS A 3 -2.50 -17.97 13.48
CA LYS A 3 -3.25 -17.10 12.59
C LYS A 3 -3.22 -15.66 13.13
N ALA A 4 -2.99 -14.71 12.25
CA ALA A 4 -2.98 -13.30 12.63
C ALA A 4 -4.40 -12.73 12.68
N GLY A 5 -4.71 -12.03 13.77
CA GLY A 5 -5.93 -11.23 13.86
C GLY A 5 -5.73 -9.85 13.23
N SER A 6 -6.80 -9.29 12.67
CA SER A 6 -6.73 -7.99 11.99
C SER A 6 -6.37 -6.83 12.93
N ASN A 7 -6.66 -6.95 14.22
CA ASN A 7 -6.35 -5.93 15.22
C ASN A 7 -4.86 -5.89 15.62
N GLU A 8 -4.05 -6.81 15.11
CA GLU A 8 -2.63 -6.89 15.40
C GLU A 8 -1.76 -6.37 14.25
N VAL A 9 -2.39 -5.84 13.22
CA VAL A 9 -1.71 -5.22 12.09
C VAL A 9 -1.43 -3.76 12.41
N ALA A 10 -0.22 -3.29 12.10
CA ALA A 10 0.16 -1.89 12.21
C ALA A 10 0.57 -1.35 10.85
N PHE A 11 0.29 -0.09 10.61
CA PHE A 11 0.68 0.61 9.39
C PHE A 11 1.23 1.98 9.74
N GLU A 12 2.41 2.28 9.25
CA GLU A 12 3.07 3.55 9.45
C GLU A 12 3.39 4.18 8.10
N ILE A 13 3.27 5.49 8.00
CA ILE A 13 3.54 6.23 6.77
C ILE A 13 4.20 7.57 7.10
N ASP A 14 5.07 8.06 6.21
CA ASP A 14 5.62 9.42 6.30
C ASP A 14 4.52 10.46 6.27
N THR A 15 4.67 11.49 7.08
CA THR A 15 3.80 12.67 6.99
C THR A 15 4.30 13.69 5.98
N ALA A 16 5.54 13.56 5.53
CA ALA A 16 6.14 14.39 4.50
C ALA A 16 7.23 13.60 3.78
N ASP A 17 7.58 13.98 2.56
CA ASP A 17 8.63 13.33 1.78
C ASP A 17 9.96 13.38 2.53
N GLY A 18 10.53 12.20 2.84
CA GLY A 18 11.74 12.08 3.63
C GLY A 18 11.56 12.34 5.13
N GLY A 19 10.33 12.40 5.61
CA GLY A 19 10.03 12.59 7.02
C GLY A 19 10.09 11.32 7.85
N SER A 20 9.66 11.44 9.10
CA SER A 20 9.57 10.30 10.01
C SER A 20 8.26 9.56 9.85
N LEU A 21 8.29 8.25 10.07
CA LEU A 21 7.09 7.41 10.03
C LEU A 21 6.14 7.79 11.19
N SER A 22 4.85 7.90 10.86
CA SER A 22 3.81 8.19 11.85
C SER A 22 3.25 6.88 12.40
N THR A 23 3.52 6.58 13.65
CA THR A 23 3.03 5.36 14.31
C THR A 23 1.54 5.40 14.62
N GLY A 24 0.96 6.59 14.69
CA GLY A 24 -0.46 6.78 14.99
C GLY A 24 -1.37 6.71 13.78
N PHE A 25 -0.83 6.56 12.59
CA PHE A 25 -1.66 6.60 11.36
C PHE A 25 -2.67 5.45 11.29
N ILE A 26 -2.38 4.32 11.94
CA ILE A 26 -3.30 3.17 11.95
C ILE A 26 -4.70 3.52 12.51
N GLN A 27 -4.81 4.53 13.36
CA GLN A 27 -6.11 4.95 13.91
C GLN A 27 -7.08 5.47 12.84
N TYR A 28 -6.55 5.88 11.68
CA TYR A 28 -7.35 6.39 10.56
C TYR A 28 -7.71 5.29 9.55
N ILE A 29 -7.27 4.05 9.78
CA ILE A 29 -7.46 2.95 8.85
C ILE A 29 -8.45 1.95 9.40
N THR A 30 -9.50 1.64 8.63
CA THR A 30 -10.46 0.59 8.96
C THR A 30 -10.27 -0.66 8.11
N LYS A 31 -9.61 -0.53 6.96
CA LYS A 31 -9.36 -1.66 6.07
C LYS A 31 -8.07 -1.44 5.28
N ILE A 32 -7.26 -2.48 5.23
CA ILE A 32 -6.09 -2.57 4.35
C ILE A 32 -6.37 -3.64 3.33
N GLY A 33 -6.19 -3.32 2.05
CA GLY A 33 -6.39 -4.27 0.97
C GLY A 33 -5.30 -5.33 0.89
N ASP A 34 -5.39 -6.18 -0.11
CA ASP A 34 -4.46 -7.28 -0.29
C ASP A 34 -3.06 -6.79 -0.65
N VAL A 35 -2.06 -7.43 -0.06
CA VAL A 35 -0.67 -7.24 -0.45
C VAL A 35 -0.33 -8.29 -1.49
N VAL A 36 -0.19 -7.88 -2.74
CA VAL A 36 -0.03 -8.78 -3.88
C VAL A 36 1.34 -8.60 -4.51
N VAL A 37 2.03 -9.71 -4.70
CA VAL A 37 3.31 -9.76 -5.42
C VAL A 37 3.17 -10.74 -6.56
N ASN A 38 3.42 -10.29 -7.76
CA ASN A 38 3.34 -11.11 -8.97
C ASN A 38 4.70 -11.22 -9.64
N ARG A 39 4.89 -12.33 -10.33
CA ARG A 39 6.04 -12.54 -11.20
C ARG A 39 5.52 -12.93 -12.58
N GLU A 40 6.07 -12.29 -13.59
CA GLU A 40 5.67 -12.52 -14.96
C GLU A 40 6.21 -13.86 -15.47
N ALA A 41 5.38 -14.61 -16.19
CA ALA A 41 5.79 -15.81 -16.90
C ALA A 41 5.97 -15.47 -18.38
N VAL A 42 7.07 -15.94 -18.96
CA VAL A 42 7.35 -15.74 -20.39
C VAL A 42 7.24 -17.09 -21.07
N GLU A 43 6.41 -17.20 -22.11
CA GLU A 43 6.27 -18.43 -22.86
C GLU A 43 7.52 -18.67 -23.73
N ALA A 44 8.06 -19.89 -23.63
CA ALA A 44 9.24 -20.29 -24.35
C ALA A 44 9.08 -21.71 -24.90
N THR A 45 7.95 -22.00 -25.53
CA THR A 45 7.64 -23.33 -26.06
C THR A 45 8.38 -23.57 -27.37
N PRO A 46 9.29 -24.56 -27.47
CA PRO A 46 9.97 -24.88 -28.71
C PRO A 46 9.03 -25.53 -29.71
N PHE A 47 9.39 -25.46 -31.00
CA PHE A 47 8.66 -26.18 -32.03
C PHE A 47 8.68 -27.69 -31.79
N GLY A 48 7.57 -28.34 -32.02
CA GLY A 48 7.44 -29.79 -31.88
C GLY A 48 7.17 -30.27 -30.47
N VAL A 49 7.05 -29.36 -29.50
CA VAL A 49 6.67 -29.68 -28.11
C VAL A 49 5.16 -29.53 -27.99
N VAL A 50 4.52 -30.52 -27.35
CA VAL A 50 3.07 -30.55 -27.18
C VAL A 50 2.61 -29.70 -26.01
N ASP A 51 3.40 -29.70 -24.92
CA ASP A 51 3.07 -28.94 -23.71
C ASP A 51 3.71 -27.55 -23.74
N GLU A 52 2.95 -26.55 -23.28
CA GLU A 52 3.46 -25.19 -23.15
C GLU A 52 4.56 -25.11 -22.09
N GLN A 53 5.60 -24.37 -22.39
CA GLN A 53 6.71 -24.15 -21.46
C GLN A 53 6.87 -22.65 -21.18
N TYR A 54 7.13 -22.30 -19.92
CA TYR A 54 7.27 -20.93 -19.49
C TYR A 54 8.61 -20.72 -18.78
N ILE A 55 9.18 -19.55 -19.01
CA ILE A 55 10.36 -19.07 -18.27
C ILE A 55 9.88 -18.12 -17.18
N ILE A 56 10.45 -18.26 -15.99
CA ILE A 56 10.16 -17.39 -14.87
C ILE A 56 10.75 -16.01 -15.15
N GLY A 57 9.90 -14.97 -15.10
CA GLY A 57 10.34 -13.59 -15.22
C GLY A 57 11.18 -13.16 -14.02
N VAL A 58 12.14 -12.27 -14.25
CA VAL A 58 13.03 -11.78 -13.19
C VAL A 58 12.41 -10.67 -12.35
N MET A 59 11.48 -9.91 -12.90
CA MET A 59 10.87 -8.78 -12.21
C MET A 59 9.70 -9.22 -11.35
N LYS A 60 9.71 -8.76 -10.11
CA LYS A 60 8.55 -8.85 -9.23
C LYS A 60 7.68 -7.62 -9.46
N LYS A 61 6.39 -7.84 -9.68
CA LYS A 61 5.41 -6.76 -9.82
C LYS A 61 4.56 -6.72 -8.58
N ARG A 62 4.39 -5.53 -8.02
CA ARG A 62 3.51 -5.32 -6.88
C ARG A 62 2.30 -4.51 -7.29
N GLU A 63 1.14 -5.00 -6.93
CA GLU A 63 -0.10 -4.27 -7.15
C GLU A 63 -0.24 -3.15 -6.13
N PRO A 64 -0.98 -2.07 -6.45
CA PRO A 64 -1.20 -1.00 -5.50
C PRO A 64 -1.84 -1.52 -4.21
N LEU A 65 -1.35 -1.01 -3.09
CA LEU A 65 -1.95 -1.27 -1.79
C LEU A 65 -3.08 -0.26 -1.58
N VAL A 66 -4.29 -0.76 -1.34
CA VAL A 66 -5.46 0.07 -1.11
C VAL A 66 -5.73 0.14 0.39
N ILE A 67 -5.80 1.35 0.92
CA ILE A 67 -6.19 1.57 2.32
C ILE A 67 -7.44 2.43 2.36
N SER A 68 -8.29 2.21 3.35
CA SER A 68 -9.50 2.98 3.53
C SER A 68 -9.83 3.15 5.01
N GLY A 69 -10.58 4.17 5.32
CA GLY A 69 -10.96 4.46 6.70
C GLY A 69 -11.83 5.69 6.80
N PHE A 70 -11.91 6.25 8.00
CA PHE A 70 -12.66 7.46 8.24
C PHE A 70 -11.87 8.70 7.84
N TYR A 71 -12.54 9.62 7.18
CA TYR A 71 -11.95 10.91 6.83
C TYR A 71 -11.61 11.71 8.09
N ASP A 72 -10.44 12.31 8.09
CA ASP A 72 -9.97 13.16 9.16
C ASP A 72 -9.10 14.27 8.56
N ASP A 73 -9.34 15.50 8.96
CA ASP A 73 -8.63 16.66 8.44
C ASP A 73 -7.55 17.20 9.38
N THR A 74 -7.12 16.41 10.34
CA THR A 74 -6.02 16.77 11.23
C THR A 74 -4.81 17.23 10.43
N ALA A 75 -4.32 18.41 10.73
CA ALA A 75 -3.18 18.98 10.02
C ALA A 75 -1.94 18.11 10.16
N THR A 76 -1.19 17.96 9.08
CA THR A 76 0.08 17.25 8.99
C THR A 76 -0.01 15.71 9.12
N THR A 77 -0.79 15.18 10.06
CA THR A 77 -0.81 13.75 10.38
C THR A 77 -2.05 13.00 9.94
N GLY A 78 -3.13 13.70 9.62
CA GLY A 78 -4.38 13.09 9.18
C GLY A 78 -4.32 12.55 7.75
N PRO A 79 -5.24 11.66 7.37
CA PRO A 79 -5.24 11.09 6.03
C PRO A 79 -5.41 12.13 4.93
N ASP A 80 -6.18 13.18 5.15
CA ASP A 80 -6.33 14.23 4.14
C ASP A 80 -5.04 15.01 3.90
N ALA A 81 -4.23 15.23 4.92
CA ALA A 81 -2.95 15.91 4.78
C ALA A 81 -1.87 15.02 4.16
N VAL A 82 -1.88 13.73 4.48
CA VAL A 82 -0.84 12.79 4.06
C VAL A 82 -1.12 12.20 2.67
N LEU A 83 -2.37 11.90 2.37
CA LEU A 83 -2.75 11.10 1.20
C LEU A 83 -3.40 11.91 0.08
N ASN A 84 -3.86 13.13 0.34
CA ASN A 84 -4.57 13.90 -0.67
C ASN A 84 -3.63 14.42 -1.75
N ILE A 85 -3.74 13.87 -2.93
CA ILE A 85 -2.91 14.24 -4.09
C ILE A 85 -3.04 15.74 -4.43
N GLY A 86 -4.22 16.30 -4.21
CA GLY A 86 -4.46 17.71 -4.44
C GLY A 86 -3.65 18.65 -3.56
N LYS A 87 -3.11 18.16 -2.45
CA LYS A 87 -2.28 18.92 -1.50
C LYS A 87 -0.81 18.53 -1.56
N ILE A 88 -0.48 17.41 -2.17
CA ILE A 88 0.89 16.90 -2.25
C ILE A 88 1.59 17.54 -3.46
N THR A 89 2.79 18.07 -3.23
CA THR A 89 3.61 18.60 -4.30
C THR A 89 4.05 17.46 -5.24
N HIS A 90 4.14 17.75 -6.52
CA HIS A 90 4.57 16.79 -7.54
C HIS A 90 5.86 16.06 -7.15
N ALA A 91 5.91 14.77 -7.47
CA ALA A 91 7.05 13.88 -7.26
C ALA A 91 7.37 13.51 -5.81
N GLN A 92 6.51 13.84 -4.86
CA GLN A 92 6.69 13.37 -3.49
C GLN A 92 6.29 11.91 -3.33
N THR A 93 7.08 11.18 -2.55
CA THR A 93 6.79 9.80 -2.17
C THR A 93 6.55 9.70 -0.67
N ARG A 94 6.06 8.56 -0.24
CA ARG A 94 5.84 8.25 1.18
C ARG A 94 6.51 6.93 1.52
N SER A 95 7.31 6.91 2.58
CA SER A 95 7.82 5.66 3.12
C SER A 95 6.71 4.98 3.91
N THR A 96 6.53 3.68 3.71
CA THR A 96 5.51 2.91 4.41
C THR A 96 6.10 1.71 5.11
N LEU A 97 5.52 1.36 6.25
CA LEU A 97 5.88 0.18 7.02
C LEU A 97 4.59 -0.53 7.44
N LEU A 98 4.33 -1.68 6.85
CA LEU A 98 3.22 -2.54 7.23
C LEU A 98 3.76 -3.66 8.11
N THR A 99 3.24 -3.76 9.33
CA THR A 99 3.64 -4.80 10.28
C THR A 99 2.51 -5.78 10.47
N LEU A 100 2.80 -7.06 10.27
CA LEU A 100 1.87 -8.15 10.50
C LEU A 100 2.06 -8.72 11.91
N LYS A 101 1.09 -9.53 12.36
CA LYS A 101 1.06 -10.06 13.73
C LYS A 101 2.38 -10.66 14.22
N SER A 102 3.06 -11.41 13.39
CA SER A 102 4.27 -12.14 13.79
C SER A 102 5.54 -11.28 13.81
N GLY A 103 5.40 -9.96 13.68
CA GLY A 103 6.54 -9.06 13.53
C GLY A 103 7.11 -9.01 12.13
N LYS A 104 6.49 -9.71 11.18
CA LYS A 104 6.89 -9.64 9.78
C LYS A 104 6.49 -8.28 9.21
N THR A 105 7.37 -7.69 8.42
CA THR A 105 7.18 -6.35 7.90
C THR A 105 7.29 -6.29 6.39
N VAL A 106 6.56 -5.36 5.80
CA VAL A 106 6.69 -4.97 4.39
C VAL A 106 7.02 -3.49 4.37
N THR A 107 8.21 -3.17 3.88
CA THR A 107 8.73 -1.80 3.88
C THR A 107 9.01 -1.36 2.45
N GLY A 108 8.58 -0.18 2.07
CA GLY A 108 8.87 0.37 0.76
C GLY A 108 8.44 1.81 0.62
N GLU A 109 8.99 2.47 -0.39
CA GLU A 109 8.52 3.77 -0.82
C GLU A 109 7.33 3.61 -1.73
N CYS A 110 6.34 4.47 -1.57
CA CYS A 110 5.19 4.49 -2.45
C CYS A 110 4.79 5.92 -2.79
N TRP A 111 4.01 6.07 -3.83
CA TRP A 111 3.36 7.33 -4.17
C TRP A 111 1.85 7.12 -4.24
N ILE A 112 1.13 8.20 -3.97
CA ILE A 112 -0.33 8.14 -3.93
C ILE A 112 -0.84 8.21 -5.37
N GLU A 113 -1.40 7.12 -5.84
CA GLU A 113 -1.93 7.03 -7.20
C GLU A 113 -3.34 7.59 -7.29
N LYS A 114 -4.16 7.35 -6.26
CA LYS A 114 -5.54 7.77 -6.22
C LYS A 114 -5.97 8.05 -4.79
N TYR A 115 -6.70 9.13 -4.59
CA TYR A 115 -7.29 9.46 -3.29
C TYR A 115 -8.76 9.81 -3.51
N THR A 116 -9.65 9.08 -2.87
CA THR A 116 -11.10 9.26 -2.98
C THR A 116 -11.66 9.60 -1.61
N ARG A 117 -12.51 10.62 -1.56
CA ARG A 117 -13.28 10.97 -0.37
C ARG A 117 -14.73 10.63 -0.63
N THR A 118 -15.35 9.92 0.30
CA THR A 118 -16.77 9.58 0.22
C THR A 118 -17.52 10.43 1.22
N LEU A 119 -18.43 11.25 0.71
CA LEU A 119 -19.18 12.22 1.52
C LEU A 119 -20.67 11.88 1.43
N GLU A 120 -21.27 11.47 2.56
CA GLU A 120 -22.69 11.14 2.65
C GLU A 120 -23.36 11.94 3.74
N VAL A 121 -24.58 12.39 3.47
CA VAL A 121 -25.39 13.07 4.47
C VAL A 121 -25.89 12.06 5.51
N GLY A 122 -25.68 12.39 6.80
CA GLY A 122 -26.13 11.53 7.91
C GLY A 122 -25.22 10.35 8.19
N SER A 123 -24.07 10.26 7.54
CA SER A 123 -23.08 9.20 7.72
C SER A 123 -21.69 9.79 7.94
N TYR A 124 -20.76 8.97 8.46
CA TYR A 124 -19.37 9.39 8.54
C TYR A 124 -18.77 9.50 7.14
N HIS A 125 -17.92 10.50 6.97
CA HIS A 125 -17.15 10.62 5.74
C HIS A 125 -16.00 9.61 5.76
N GLY A 126 -15.76 8.99 4.60
CA GLY A 126 -14.70 8.02 4.44
C GLY A 126 -13.67 8.47 3.41
N TYR A 127 -12.57 7.78 3.37
CA TYR A 127 -11.59 7.92 2.32
C TYR A 127 -11.09 6.56 1.85
N GLU A 128 -10.57 6.52 0.64
CA GLU A 128 -9.87 5.37 0.08
C GLU A 128 -8.67 5.88 -0.72
N ALA A 129 -7.53 5.27 -0.52
CA ALA A 129 -6.31 5.66 -1.22
C ALA A 129 -5.62 4.43 -1.80
N SER A 130 -5.08 4.57 -3.01
CA SER A 130 -4.24 3.57 -3.65
C SER A 130 -2.80 4.02 -3.58
N LEU A 131 -1.95 3.19 -2.99
CA LEU A 131 -0.52 3.43 -2.84
C LEU A 131 0.24 2.51 -3.77
N ARG A 132 0.96 3.08 -4.72
CA ARG A 132 1.76 2.30 -5.66
C ARG A 132 3.21 2.30 -5.19
N TYR A 133 3.76 1.11 -4.97
CA TYR A 133 5.16 0.97 -4.59
C TYR A 133 6.10 1.35 -5.74
N THR A 134 7.19 1.98 -5.39
CA THR A 134 8.27 2.32 -6.32
C THR A 134 9.61 1.93 -5.69
N GLY A 135 10.53 1.46 -6.52
CA GLY A 135 11.82 0.99 -6.05
C GLY A 135 11.76 -0.35 -5.33
N THR A 136 12.73 -0.61 -4.49
CA THR A 136 12.85 -1.89 -3.77
C THR A 136 11.88 -1.94 -2.60
N VAL A 137 11.13 -3.04 -2.52
CA VAL A 137 10.27 -3.34 -1.39
C VAL A 137 10.88 -4.51 -0.62
N THR A 138 11.07 -4.31 0.68
CA THR A 138 11.69 -5.29 1.55
C THR A 138 10.64 -5.98 2.42
N GLU A 139 10.63 -7.30 2.37
CA GLU A 139 9.83 -8.12 3.27
C GLU A 139 10.76 -8.83 4.26
N ALA A 140 10.52 -8.60 5.54
CA ALA A 140 11.35 -9.14 6.61
C ALA A 140 10.58 -10.03 7.57
#